data_a6a84ea5f604696285648beda0bf1c07
#
_entry.id   a6a84ea5f604696285648beda0bf1c07
#
_cell.length_a   1.000
_cell.length_b   1.000
_cell.length_c   1.000
_cell.angle_alpha   90.00
_cell.angle_beta   90.00
_cell.angle_gamma   90.00
#
_symmetry.space_group_name_H-M   'P 1'
#
loop_
_entity.id
_entity.type
_entity.pdbx_description
1 polymer ?
#
loop_
_entity_poly.entity_id
_entity_poly.type
_entity_poly.pdbx_seq_one_letter_code
_entity_poly.pdbx_strand_id
1 'polypeptide(L)'
;MSDRSASGREIVLQAGDYEARIVTVGAGLAGLRYRGHDLVVPHGVNECPPGYLGKVLMPWPNRVAGGSYSWEGTSYDLPVDEPTFGTSLHGFVAFQEWEIAEADASSVLLHTLIAARYSYPWTLAVSARYSLDANTGLTVELSATNIGEG
;
A
#
# COMPACT_ATOMS: atom_id res chain seq x y z
N MET A 1 -14.84 1.90 22.74
CA MET A 1 -14.84 1.71 21.26
C MET A 1 -13.59 2.39 20.75
N SER A 2 -12.63 1.65 20.20
CA SER A 2 -11.48 2.27 19.57
C SER A 2 -11.96 3.02 18.32
N ASP A 3 -11.69 4.31 18.28
CA ASP A 3 -12.00 5.18 17.13
C ASP A 3 -11.08 4.73 15.98
N ARG A 4 -11.55 3.78 15.16
CA ARG A 4 -10.82 3.30 13.98
C ARG A 4 -11.08 4.28 12.85
N SER A 5 -10.05 5.05 12.52
CA SER A 5 -10.05 5.96 11.38
C SER A 5 -10.15 5.21 10.05
N ALA A 6 -10.72 5.83 9.02
CA ALA A 6 -10.93 5.22 7.70
C ALA A 6 -9.61 4.76 7.03
N SER A 7 -8.51 5.44 7.32
CA SER A 7 -7.16 5.07 6.83
C SER A 7 -6.30 4.36 7.90
N GLY A 8 -6.90 3.92 9.01
CA GLY A 8 -6.22 3.20 10.08
C GLY A 8 -5.46 4.13 11.03
N ARG A 9 -4.25 3.71 11.44
CA ARG A 9 -3.37 4.52 12.30
C ARG A 9 -2.45 5.39 11.47
N GLU A 10 -2.17 6.59 11.94
CA GLU A 10 -1.20 7.51 11.34
C GLU A 10 0.16 7.40 12.05
N ILE A 11 1.22 7.38 11.27
CA ILE A 11 2.62 7.46 11.71
C ILE A 11 3.20 8.73 11.08
N VAL A 12 3.81 9.58 11.90
CA VAL A 12 4.48 10.81 11.43
C VAL A 12 5.99 10.59 11.52
N LEU A 13 6.66 10.75 10.40
CA LEU A 13 8.12 10.72 10.29
C LEU A 13 8.64 12.15 10.14
N GLN A 14 9.80 12.42 10.75
CA GLN A 14 10.45 13.72 10.67
C GLN A 14 11.96 13.56 10.47
N ALA A 15 12.52 14.36 9.55
CA ALA A 15 13.95 14.46 9.34
C ALA A 15 14.30 15.86 8.77
N GLY A 16 15.01 16.68 9.55
CA GLY A 16 15.31 18.06 9.17
C GLY A 16 14.03 18.86 8.89
N ASP A 17 13.94 19.43 7.68
CA ASP A 17 12.80 20.20 7.22
C ASP A 17 11.69 19.33 6.56
N TYR A 18 11.86 18.00 6.53
CA TYR A 18 10.89 17.07 5.98
C TYR A 18 9.96 16.50 7.04
N GLU A 19 8.70 16.34 6.68
CA GLU A 19 7.67 15.59 7.40
C GLU A 19 6.95 14.65 6.44
N ALA A 20 6.80 13.38 6.80
CA ALA A 20 5.98 12.42 6.07
C ALA A 20 4.92 11.81 6.99
N ARG A 21 3.71 11.64 6.47
CA ARG A 21 2.60 10.99 7.18
C ARG A 21 2.25 9.71 6.45
N ILE A 22 2.32 8.60 7.16
CA ILE A 22 2.05 7.26 6.67
C ILE A 22 0.81 6.72 7.40
N VAL A 23 -0.08 6.04 6.70
CA VAL A 23 -1.28 5.43 7.28
C VAL A 23 -1.26 3.91 7.10
N THR A 24 -1.83 3.16 8.06
CA THR A 24 -1.74 1.69 8.04
C THR A 24 -2.63 1.04 7.00
N VAL A 25 -3.75 1.64 6.59
CA VAL A 25 -4.59 1.07 5.52
C VAL A 25 -3.95 1.30 4.16
N GLY A 26 -3.53 0.20 3.53
CA GLY A 26 -2.83 0.21 2.24
C GLY A 26 -1.40 0.69 2.32
N ALA A 27 -0.79 0.71 3.54
CA ALA A 27 0.54 1.28 3.82
C ALA A 27 0.72 2.64 3.13
N GLY A 28 -0.31 3.51 3.22
CA GLY A 28 -0.47 4.67 2.37
C GLY A 28 0.39 5.87 2.77
N LEU A 29 0.97 6.57 1.79
CA LEU A 29 1.59 7.89 1.98
C LEU A 29 0.47 8.95 2.03
N ALA A 30 0.11 9.40 3.23
CA ALA A 30 -0.96 10.37 3.45
C ALA A 30 -0.52 11.83 3.32
N GLY A 31 0.77 12.08 3.32
CA GLY A 31 1.35 13.41 3.13
C GLY A 31 2.88 13.38 3.13
N LEU A 32 3.46 14.30 2.41
CA LEU A 32 4.91 14.58 2.43
C LEU A 32 5.08 16.08 2.30
N ARG A 33 5.81 16.68 3.23
CA ARG A 33 6.10 18.11 3.26
C ARG A 33 7.60 18.40 3.32
N TYR A 34 7.98 19.51 2.74
CA TYR A 34 9.29 20.13 2.90
C TYR A 34 9.12 21.61 3.22
N ARG A 35 9.67 22.06 4.36
CA ARG A 35 9.54 23.43 4.84
C ARG A 35 8.08 23.92 4.86
N GLY A 36 7.15 23.05 5.27
CA GLY A 36 5.73 23.34 5.35
C GLY A 36 4.96 23.31 4.03
N HIS A 37 5.63 23.07 2.88
CA HIS A 37 5.00 22.94 1.57
C HIS A 37 4.71 21.48 1.24
N ASP A 38 3.50 21.19 0.79
CA ASP A 38 3.11 19.83 0.38
C ASP A 38 3.82 19.43 -0.93
N LEU A 39 4.48 18.28 -0.92
CA LEU A 39 5.14 17.67 -2.09
C LEU A 39 4.23 16.64 -2.77
N VAL A 40 3.21 16.15 -2.08
CA VAL A 40 2.16 15.26 -2.58
C VAL A 40 0.80 15.83 -2.17
N VAL A 41 -0.26 15.42 -2.85
CA VAL A 41 -1.62 15.76 -2.43
C VAL A 41 -1.92 15.06 -1.12
N PRO A 42 -2.13 15.78 0.00
CA PRO A 42 -2.35 15.17 1.29
C PRO A 42 -3.81 14.72 1.46
N HIS A 43 -4.02 13.76 2.37
CA HIS A 43 -5.35 13.42 2.87
C HIS A 43 -5.32 13.19 4.39
N GLY A 44 -6.50 13.27 5.04
CA GLY A 44 -6.65 13.01 6.46
C GLY A 44 -6.75 11.52 6.79
N VAL A 45 -6.39 11.16 8.03
CA VAL A 45 -6.50 9.77 8.52
C VAL A 45 -7.95 9.27 8.57
N ASN A 46 -8.91 10.18 8.74
CA ASN A 46 -10.35 9.87 8.78
C ASN A 46 -11.00 9.81 7.39
N GLU A 47 -10.22 10.00 6.33
CA GLU A 47 -10.69 9.99 4.96
C GLU A 47 -10.32 8.68 4.26
N CYS A 48 -11.22 8.17 3.42
CA CYS A 48 -10.87 7.20 2.39
C CYS A 48 -10.40 8.01 1.17
N PRO A 49 -9.10 8.03 0.87
CA PRO A 49 -8.60 8.89 -0.20
C PRO A 49 -9.14 8.45 -1.56
N PRO A 50 -9.49 9.41 -2.46
CA PRO A 50 -10.00 9.08 -3.78
C PRO A 50 -8.91 8.46 -4.66
N GLY A 51 -9.30 7.58 -5.60
CA GLY A 51 -8.44 7.09 -6.66
C GLY A 51 -7.18 6.36 -6.18
N TYR A 52 -7.24 5.68 -5.05
CA TYR A 52 -6.09 4.97 -4.45
C TYR A 52 -4.91 5.86 -4.07
N LEU A 53 -5.14 7.15 -3.86
CA LEU A 53 -4.11 8.15 -3.57
C LEU A 53 -3.18 7.68 -2.44
N GLY A 54 -1.86 7.62 -2.75
CA GLY A 54 -0.79 7.24 -1.82
C GLY A 54 -0.72 5.76 -1.44
N LYS A 55 -1.65 4.90 -1.85
CA LYS A 55 -1.71 3.49 -1.44
C LYS A 55 -0.69 2.62 -2.16
N VAL A 56 -0.19 1.58 -1.47
CA VAL A 56 0.61 0.52 -2.08
C VAL A 56 -0.30 -0.40 -2.89
N LEU A 57 0.12 -0.72 -4.11
CA LEU A 57 -0.62 -1.52 -5.08
C LEU A 57 0.13 -2.81 -5.35
N MET A 58 -0.34 -3.91 -4.76
CA MET A 58 0.28 -5.24 -4.89
C MET A 58 -0.80 -6.33 -4.96
N PRO A 59 -0.52 -7.44 -5.67
CA PRO A 59 0.71 -7.84 -6.36
C PRO A 59 0.85 -7.25 -7.77
N TRP A 60 -0.11 -6.47 -8.25
CA TRP A 60 0.00 -5.70 -9.52
C TRP A 60 -0.56 -4.29 -9.36
N PRO A 61 0.04 -3.31 -10.04
CA PRO A 61 -0.57 -2.00 -10.25
C PRO A 61 -1.46 -2.01 -11.50
N ASN A 62 -2.40 -1.05 -11.57
CA ASN A 62 -3.27 -0.85 -12.72
C ASN A 62 -4.20 -2.05 -13.02
N ARG A 63 -4.64 -2.23 -14.26
CA ARG A 63 -5.77 -3.08 -14.68
C ARG A 63 -5.33 -4.39 -15.29
N VAL A 64 -6.02 -5.46 -14.90
CA VAL A 64 -6.01 -6.74 -15.63
C VAL A 64 -7.29 -6.81 -16.47
N ALA A 65 -7.14 -6.76 -17.80
CA ALA A 65 -8.25 -6.76 -18.72
C ALA A 65 -9.08 -8.05 -18.61
N GLY A 66 -10.41 -7.91 -18.54
CA GLY A 66 -11.32 -9.04 -18.36
C GLY A 66 -11.21 -9.71 -16.98
N GLY A 67 -10.34 -9.21 -16.09
CA GLY A 67 -10.09 -9.86 -14.80
C GLY A 67 -9.49 -11.27 -14.94
N SER A 68 -8.85 -11.61 -16.07
CA SER A 68 -8.32 -12.95 -16.31
C SER A 68 -6.86 -12.93 -16.75
N TYR A 69 -6.09 -13.89 -16.30
CA TYR A 69 -4.70 -14.10 -16.71
C TYR A 69 -4.37 -15.60 -16.78
N SER A 70 -3.28 -15.95 -17.46
CA SER A 70 -2.80 -17.33 -17.52
C SER A 70 -1.35 -17.42 -17.03
N TRP A 71 -1.06 -18.44 -16.26
CA TRP A 71 0.27 -18.77 -15.77
C TRP A 71 0.51 -20.25 -15.91
N GLU A 72 1.63 -20.66 -16.54
CA GLU A 72 2.02 -22.06 -16.76
C GLU A 72 0.88 -22.94 -17.32
N GLY A 73 0.11 -22.39 -18.29
CA GLY A 73 -0.99 -23.08 -18.95
C GLY A 73 -2.29 -23.17 -18.15
N THR A 74 -2.33 -22.63 -16.92
CA THR A 74 -3.55 -22.52 -16.09
C THR A 74 -4.12 -21.11 -16.19
N SER A 75 -5.43 -21.00 -16.37
CA SER A 75 -6.14 -19.70 -16.37
C SER A 75 -6.71 -19.42 -14.98
N TYR A 76 -6.64 -18.16 -14.59
CA TYR A 76 -7.13 -17.66 -13.30
C TYR A 76 -8.05 -16.46 -13.51
N ASP A 77 -9.18 -16.44 -12.80
CA ASP A 77 -10.16 -15.37 -12.86
C ASP A 77 -10.11 -14.54 -11.56
N LEU A 78 -9.68 -13.29 -11.70
CA LEU A 78 -9.64 -12.30 -10.64
C LEU A 78 -11.02 -11.66 -10.44
N PRO A 79 -11.34 -11.17 -9.24
CA PRO A 79 -12.54 -10.36 -9.05
C PRO A 79 -12.52 -9.13 -9.97
N VAL A 80 -13.62 -8.89 -10.69
CA VAL A 80 -13.81 -7.65 -11.45
C VAL A 80 -14.36 -6.60 -10.48
N ASP A 81 -13.47 -5.77 -9.94
CA ASP A 81 -13.78 -4.73 -8.98
C ASP A 81 -13.93 -3.33 -9.63
N GLU A 82 -13.72 -3.25 -10.92
CA GLU A 82 -13.99 -2.08 -11.76
C GLU A 82 -14.97 -2.46 -12.89
N PRO A 83 -16.29 -2.65 -12.59
CA PRO A 83 -17.25 -3.22 -13.53
C PRO A 83 -17.43 -2.41 -14.82
N THR A 84 -17.33 -1.07 -14.74
CA THR A 84 -17.47 -0.17 -15.88
C THR A 84 -16.46 -0.48 -17.00
N PHE A 85 -15.26 -0.95 -16.64
CA PHE A 85 -14.21 -1.30 -17.58
C PHE A 85 -14.02 -2.82 -17.73
N GLY A 86 -14.73 -3.62 -16.92
CA GLY A 86 -14.59 -5.07 -16.91
C GLY A 86 -13.19 -5.52 -16.47
N THR A 87 -12.59 -4.85 -15.49
CA THR A 87 -11.20 -5.08 -15.10
C THR A 87 -11.06 -5.39 -13.61
N SER A 88 -9.98 -6.11 -13.27
CA SER A 88 -9.46 -6.21 -11.89
C SER A 88 -8.39 -5.15 -11.68
N LEU A 89 -8.51 -4.36 -10.60
CA LEU A 89 -7.74 -3.14 -10.40
C LEU A 89 -6.86 -3.21 -9.14
N HIS A 90 -5.56 -2.92 -9.31
CA HIS A 90 -4.61 -2.58 -8.24
C HIS A 90 -4.35 -3.66 -7.18
N GLY A 91 -4.56 -4.95 -7.49
CA GLY A 91 -4.22 -6.04 -6.58
C GLY A 91 -5.13 -6.14 -5.36
N PHE A 92 -4.55 -6.52 -4.20
CA PHE A 92 -5.37 -6.94 -3.05
C PHE A 92 -5.14 -6.13 -1.77
N VAL A 93 -4.09 -5.32 -1.69
CA VAL A 93 -3.62 -4.77 -0.40
C VAL A 93 -3.95 -3.30 -0.16
N ALA A 94 -4.49 -2.60 -1.15
CA ALA A 94 -4.74 -1.16 -1.08
C ALA A 94 -5.74 -0.75 0.01
N PHE A 95 -6.68 -1.63 0.38
CA PHE A 95 -7.67 -1.41 1.44
C PHE A 95 -7.50 -2.36 2.64
N GLN A 96 -6.39 -3.08 2.68
CA GLN A 96 -6.03 -3.93 3.80
C GLN A 96 -5.28 -3.13 4.85
N GLU A 97 -5.55 -3.36 6.14
CA GLU A 97 -4.74 -2.80 7.21
C GLU A 97 -3.42 -3.56 7.29
N TRP A 98 -2.31 -2.82 7.32
CA TRP A 98 -0.97 -3.36 7.47
C TRP A 98 -0.50 -3.22 8.90
N GLU A 99 0.29 -4.19 9.37
CA GLU A 99 0.90 -4.16 10.69
C GLU A 99 2.20 -3.36 10.66
N ILE A 100 2.45 -2.60 11.74
CA ILE A 100 3.71 -1.90 11.95
C ILE A 100 4.68 -2.89 12.57
N ALA A 101 5.73 -3.26 11.82
CA ALA A 101 6.80 -4.14 12.32
C ALA A 101 7.86 -3.35 13.08
N GLU A 102 8.25 -2.17 12.57
CA GLU A 102 9.26 -1.30 13.13
C GLU A 102 8.83 0.14 12.91
N ALA A 103 9.12 1.02 13.87
CA ALA A 103 8.92 2.46 13.72
C ALA A 103 9.89 3.23 14.61
N ASP A 104 10.46 4.30 14.06
CA ASP A 104 11.24 5.29 14.79
C ASP A 104 10.87 6.72 14.31
N ALA A 105 11.64 7.73 14.70
CA ALA A 105 11.33 9.11 14.36
C ALA A 105 11.36 9.41 12.84
N SER A 106 12.13 8.65 12.06
CA SER A 106 12.41 8.91 10.64
C SER A 106 12.11 7.72 9.73
N SER A 107 11.74 6.57 10.28
CA SER A 107 11.41 5.40 9.47
C SER A 107 10.25 4.58 10.03
N VAL A 108 9.54 3.89 9.13
CA VAL A 108 8.53 2.88 9.47
C VAL A 108 8.59 1.72 8.49
N LEU A 109 8.49 0.51 9.02
CA LEU A 109 8.29 -0.72 8.25
C LEU A 109 6.88 -1.23 8.52
N LEU A 110 6.09 -1.31 7.45
CA LEU A 110 4.77 -1.93 7.47
C LEU A 110 4.84 -3.25 6.71
N HIS A 111 4.07 -4.24 7.15
CA HIS A 111 3.98 -5.52 6.46
C HIS A 111 2.55 -6.06 6.48
N THR A 112 2.26 -6.93 5.52
CA THR A 112 1.03 -7.70 5.49
C THR A 112 1.21 -8.98 4.68
N LEU A 113 0.17 -9.82 4.66
CA LEU A 113 0.15 -11.07 3.92
C LEU A 113 -0.89 -10.99 2.79
N ILE A 114 -0.50 -11.39 1.59
CA ILE A 114 -1.44 -11.75 0.53
C ILE A 114 -1.64 -13.26 0.61
N ALA A 115 -2.77 -13.68 1.19
CA ALA A 115 -3.10 -15.08 1.30
C ALA A 115 -3.45 -15.68 -0.06
N ALA A 116 -3.04 -16.93 -0.29
CA ALA A 116 -3.43 -17.70 -1.47
C ALA A 116 -4.96 -17.79 -1.58
N ARG A 117 -5.46 -17.70 -2.81
CA ARG A 117 -6.89 -17.79 -3.15
C ARG A 117 -7.07 -18.44 -4.52
N TYR A 118 -8.26 -18.85 -4.87
CA TYR A 118 -8.53 -19.53 -6.16
C TYR A 118 -8.09 -18.70 -7.36
N SER A 119 -8.23 -17.37 -7.30
CA SER A 119 -7.84 -16.45 -8.36
C SER A 119 -6.35 -16.10 -8.36
N TYR A 120 -5.61 -16.41 -7.28
CA TYR A 120 -4.20 -16.10 -7.09
C TYR A 120 -3.62 -17.09 -6.07
N PRO A 121 -3.11 -18.27 -6.50
CA PRO A 121 -2.81 -19.38 -5.60
C PRO A 121 -1.49 -19.24 -4.82
N TRP A 122 -0.80 -18.11 -4.92
CA TRP A 122 0.47 -17.87 -4.24
C TRP A 122 0.28 -17.05 -2.96
N THR A 123 1.00 -17.43 -1.91
CA THR A 123 1.05 -16.66 -0.66
C THR A 123 2.27 -15.74 -0.67
N LEU A 124 2.04 -14.44 -0.57
CA LEU A 124 3.13 -13.46 -0.52
C LEU A 124 3.22 -12.79 0.85
N ALA A 125 4.42 -12.75 1.43
CA ALA A 125 4.77 -11.80 2.47
C ALA A 125 5.18 -10.49 1.78
N VAL A 126 4.51 -9.39 2.12
CA VAL A 126 4.77 -8.09 1.50
C VAL A 126 5.11 -7.05 2.54
N SER A 127 6.00 -6.13 2.21
CA SER A 127 6.37 -5.03 3.09
C SER A 127 6.56 -3.72 2.34
N ALA A 128 6.39 -2.62 3.09
CA ALA A 128 6.66 -1.27 2.65
C ALA A 128 7.49 -0.56 3.74
N ARG A 129 8.70 -0.15 3.40
CA ARG A 129 9.55 0.68 4.27
C ARG A 129 9.55 2.10 3.76
N TYR A 130 9.25 3.02 4.64
CA TYR A 130 9.37 4.46 4.43
C TYR A 130 10.52 4.97 5.28
N SER A 131 11.49 5.63 4.66
CA SER A 131 12.65 6.19 5.35
C SER A 131 12.83 7.64 4.91
N LEU A 132 12.88 8.54 5.89
CA LEU A 132 13.00 9.98 5.66
C LEU A 132 14.39 10.46 6.11
N ASP A 133 15.10 11.12 5.23
CA ASP A 133 16.43 11.67 5.48
C ASP A 133 16.44 13.19 5.23
N ALA A 134 17.14 13.93 6.10
CA ALA A 134 17.16 15.40 6.06
C ALA A 134 17.76 16.01 4.79
N ASN A 135 18.59 15.26 4.06
CA ASN A 135 19.30 15.74 2.87
C ASN A 135 18.71 15.18 1.57
N THR A 136 18.22 13.93 1.60
CA THR A 136 17.78 13.21 0.40
C THR A 136 16.26 13.05 0.31
N GLY A 137 15.53 13.35 1.38
CA GLY A 137 14.07 13.26 1.42
C GLY A 137 13.54 11.86 1.71
N LEU A 138 12.41 11.50 1.10
CA LEU A 138 11.71 10.23 1.33
C LEU A 138 12.19 9.14 0.36
N THR A 139 12.58 7.99 0.94
CA THR A 139 12.77 6.73 0.21
C THR A 139 11.65 5.78 0.56
N VAL A 140 11.07 5.14 -0.46
CA VAL A 140 10.07 4.07 -0.29
C VAL A 140 10.63 2.79 -0.90
N GLU A 141 10.70 1.74 -0.09
CA GLU A 141 11.14 0.41 -0.50
C GLU A 141 9.97 -0.57 -0.36
N LEU A 142 9.60 -1.21 -1.46
CA LEU A 142 8.55 -2.22 -1.51
C LEU A 142 9.17 -3.59 -1.72
N SER A 143 8.73 -4.59 -0.95
CA SER A 143 9.18 -5.96 -1.06
C SER A 143 8.00 -6.93 -1.14
N ALA A 144 8.15 -7.97 -1.95
CA ALA A 144 7.21 -9.09 -2.01
C ALA A 144 8.01 -10.39 -2.13
N THR A 145 7.73 -11.34 -1.25
CA THR A 145 8.39 -12.66 -1.23
C THR A 145 7.32 -13.73 -1.29
N ASN A 146 7.43 -14.65 -2.25
CA ASN A 146 6.59 -15.85 -2.26
C ASN A 146 7.04 -16.76 -1.12
N ILE A 147 6.14 -17.05 -0.20
CA ILE A 147 6.35 -17.92 0.96
C ILE A 147 5.46 -19.17 0.91
N GLY A 148 4.69 -19.33 -0.17
CA GLY A 148 3.88 -20.50 -0.45
C GLY A 148 4.64 -21.55 -1.27
N GLU A 149 3.95 -22.66 -1.54
CA GLU A 149 4.42 -23.68 -2.46
C GLU A 149 4.08 -23.24 -3.91
N GLY A 150 5.05 -23.28 -4.82
CA GLY A 150 4.88 -22.96 -6.25
C GLY A 150 5.80 -21.90 -6.80
#